data_d1cac9628f8e03596859469b0e5c5e1f
#
_entry.id   d1cac9628f8e03596859469b0e5c5e1f
#
_cell.length_a   1.000
_cell.length_b   1.000
_cell.length_c   1.000
_cell.angle_alpha   90.00
_cell.angle_beta   90.00
_cell.angle_gamma   90.00
#
_symmetry.space_group_name_H-M   'P 1'
#
loop_
_entity.id
_entity.type
_entity.pdbx_description
1 polymer ?
#
loop_
_entity_poly.entity_id
_entity_poly.type
_entity_poly.pdbx_seq_one_letter_code
_entity_poly.pdbx_strand_id
1 'polypeptide(L)'
;MLFRSRGFGTYLAADDDELADCPVELGAFWSGEFKAGGVPHRLVLAGAAESCDTTRLLADTQKICEAEMRFWHGRPGSASRAGKRPPFKNYLFMLNVVDDGYGGLEHRNSTALIVSRRDLPRLGDGRQTDGYITLLGLVSHEYFHTWNVKRLRPAEFTHFDYGAENYTQLLWFFEGFTSYYDDLLLRRAGLIDDAAYLKLLNKTINQVLQTPGREVQSAAQASFDAWVKYYRQDENTANTTVSYYTKGSLIALCVDLTLRAEGNSSLDDVMRSLWARCKAGPMTEADFAAVLRELGGRAYSRELAAWVHGIRDLPVEELLDKHGVVVLKEPAQLAQRLGIRVTETSAVQIKQVLRGGAAELAGIAANDEWVGVEVAGNGWRLTKLDDLTLYAGDHRKITAVVARDRRLLRLDLTLPAAVTTWRLVVRDPALAQLWLGAAH
;
A
#
# COMPACT_ATOMS: atom_id res chain seq x y z
N MET A 1 -23.94 -9.77 11.43
CA MET A 1 -25.20 -9.60 10.63
C MET A 1 -25.37 -10.77 9.67
N LEU A 2 -26.51 -11.42 9.66
CA LEU A 2 -26.74 -12.56 8.78
C LEU A 2 -27.12 -12.09 7.37
N PHE A 3 -26.37 -12.49 6.35
CA PHE A 3 -26.55 -12.24 4.91
C PHE A 3 -27.92 -12.59 4.31
N ARG A 4 -28.93 -12.91 5.08
CA ARG A 4 -30.16 -13.54 4.58
C ARG A 4 -31.28 -12.58 4.21
N SER A 5 -31.14 -11.29 4.47
CA SER A 5 -32.20 -10.37 4.09
C SER A 5 -31.98 -9.82 2.68
N ARG A 6 -32.80 -10.24 1.72
CA ARG A 6 -32.93 -9.64 0.39
C ARG A 6 -33.94 -8.49 0.38
N GLY A 7 -34.24 -7.90 1.52
CA GLY A 7 -35.24 -6.85 1.68
C GLY A 7 -35.13 -6.13 3.01
N PHE A 8 -35.98 -5.15 3.19
CA PHE A 8 -36.10 -4.40 4.43
C PHE A 8 -36.59 -5.31 5.57
N GLY A 9 -36.03 -5.11 6.75
CA GLY A 9 -36.41 -5.90 7.92
C GLY A 9 -35.73 -5.43 9.20
N THR A 10 -35.95 -6.14 10.28
CA THR A 10 -35.28 -5.94 11.55
C THR A 10 -33.93 -6.70 11.50
N TYR A 11 -32.88 -6.01 11.87
CA TYR A 11 -31.53 -6.56 12.03
C TYR A 11 -31.14 -6.53 13.48
N LEU A 12 -30.36 -7.50 13.92
CA LEU A 12 -29.88 -7.62 15.29
C LEU A 12 -28.34 -7.67 15.26
N ALA A 13 -27.71 -6.82 16.04
CA ALA A 13 -26.32 -6.89 16.43
C ALA A 13 -26.22 -7.38 17.87
N ALA A 14 -25.17 -8.14 18.22
CA ALA A 14 -24.97 -8.66 19.55
C ALA A 14 -24.58 -7.55 20.54
N ASP A 15 -23.83 -6.57 20.04
CA ASP A 15 -23.31 -5.42 20.79
C ASP A 15 -23.02 -4.24 19.84
N ASP A 16 -22.54 -3.14 20.40
CA ASP A 16 -22.22 -1.91 19.66
C ASP A 16 -21.03 -2.12 18.72
N ASP A 17 -20.06 -2.97 19.08
CA ASP A 17 -18.91 -3.30 18.22
C ASP A 17 -19.37 -4.03 16.96
N GLU A 18 -20.27 -5.02 17.09
CA GLU A 18 -20.83 -5.70 15.92
C GLU A 18 -21.68 -4.75 15.06
N LEU A 19 -22.42 -3.83 15.68
CA LEU A 19 -23.22 -2.86 14.95
C LEU A 19 -22.34 -1.92 14.13
N ALA A 20 -21.29 -1.35 14.72
CA ALA A 20 -20.34 -0.48 14.08
C ALA A 20 -19.55 -1.19 12.95
N ASP A 21 -19.29 -2.49 13.11
CA ASP A 21 -18.54 -3.34 12.15
C ASP A 21 -19.42 -3.90 11.02
N CYS A 22 -20.67 -3.45 10.88
CA CYS A 22 -21.62 -3.97 9.89
C CYS A 22 -22.10 -2.88 8.92
N PRO A 23 -21.34 -2.55 7.86
CA PRO A 23 -21.79 -1.61 6.84
C PRO A 23 -23.02 -2.15 6.08
N VAL A 24 -23.83 -1.23 5.58
CA VAL A 24 -25.09 -1.54 4.88
C VAL A 24 -25.12 -0.83 3.54
N GLU A 25 -25.37 -1.57 2.46
CA GLU A 25 -25.63 -1.03 1.13
C GLU A 25 -27.13 -1.12 0.83
N LEU A 26 -27.72 0.01 0.42
CA LEU A 26 -29.14 0.12 0.05
C LEU A 26 -29.26 0.70 -1.35
N GLY A 27 -29.96 0.01 -2.24
CA GLY A 27 -30.18 0.52 -3.59
C GLY A 27 -30.28 -0.58 -4.64
N ALA A 28 -30.18 -0.15 -5.90
CA ALA A 28 -30.07 -1.05 -7.04
C ALA A 28 -28.59 -1.34 -7.31
N PHE A 29 -28.17 -2.58 -7.17
CA PHE A 29 -26.80 -3.04 -7.38
C PHE A 29 -26.76 -4.40 -8.06
N TRP A 30 -25.69 -4.67 -8.77
CA TRP A 30 -25.38 -6.01 -9.23
C TRP A 30 -24.83 -6.86 -8.07
N SER A 31 -25.11 -8.15 -8.08
CA SER A 31 -24.46 -9.06 -7.14
C SER A 31 -24.17 -10.42 -7.73
N GLY A 32 -23.00 -10.97 -7.42
CA GLY A 32 -22.59 -12.32 -7.74
C GLY A 32 -22.12 -13.08 -6.51
N GLU A 33 -22.15 -14.40 -6.58
CA GLU A 33 -21.77 -15.29 -5.48
C GLU A 33 -20.74 -16.33 -5.96
N PHE A 34 -19.80 -16.68 -5.09
CA PHE A 34 -18.85 -17.77 -5.30
C PHE A 34 -18.55 -18.46 -3.97
N LYS A 35 -17.77 -19.55 -4.03
CA LYS A 35 -17.27 -20.22 -2.82
C LYS A 35 -15.74 -20.25 -2.88
N ALA A 36 -15.09 -19.89 -1.76
CA ALA A 36 -13.67 -20.07 -1.56
C ALA A 36 -13.47 -20.87 -0.25
N GLY A 37 -12.61 -21.88 -0.27
CA GLY A 37 -12.41 -22.77 0.88
C GLY A 37 -13.70 -23.42 1.41
N GLY A 38 -14.72 -23.57 0.56
CA GLY A 38 -16.05 -24.10 0.93
C GLY A 38 -16.98 -23.05 1.60
N VAL A 39 -16.51 -21.82 1.84
CA VAL A 39 -17.28 -20.74 2.45
C VAL A 39 -17.93 -19.89 1.36
N PRO A 40 -19.24 -19.53 1.46
CA PRO A 40 -19.90 -18.65 0.53
C PRO A 40 -19.41 -17.21 0.65
N HIS A 41 -19.15 -16.58 -0.49
CA HIS A 41 -18.79 -15.18 -0.65
C HIS A 41 -19.78 -14.50 -1.59
N ARG A 42 -20.05 -13.25 -1.35
CA ARG A 42 -20.88 -12.41 -2.20
C ARG A 42 -20.15 -11.11 -2.52
N LEU A 43 -20.18 -10.73 -3.80
CA LEU A 43 -19.75 -9.43 -4.28
C LEU A 43 -20.97 -8.61 -4.67
N VAL A 44 -21.07 -7.40 -4.14
CA VAL A 44 -22.07 -6.39 -4.49
C VAL A 44 -21.36 -5.25 -5.18
N LEU A 45 -21.94 -4.77 -6.29
CA LEU A 45 -21.35 -3.74 -7.13
C LEU A 45 -22.39 -2.67 -7.43
N ALA A 46 -22.21 -1.49 -6.85
CA ALA A 46 -23.05 -0.31 -7.05
C ALA A 46 -22.34 0.71 -7.97
N GLY A 47 -23.06 1.31 -8.93
CA GLY A 47 -22.52 2.37 -9.79
C GLY A 47 -21.65 1.93 -10.97
N ALA A 48 -21.56 0.62 -11.26
CA ALA A 48 -20.83 0.11 -12.41
C ALA A 48 -21.57 0.40 -13.73
N ALA A 49 -20.80 0.57 -14.81
CA ALA A 49 -21.35 0.61 -16.16
C ALA A 49 -21.72 -0.79 -16.67
N GLU A 50 -22.65 -0.88 -17.65
CA GLU A 50 -23.03 -2.14 -18.28
C GLU A 50 -21.88 -2.86 -18.98
N SER A 51 -20.83 -2.12 -19.37
CA SER A 51 -19.60 -2.66 -19.97
C SER A 51 -18.65 -3.33 -18.99
N CYS A 52 -18.97 -3.37 -17.69
CA CYS A 52 -18.15 -4.04 -16.69
C CYS A 52 -18.20 -5.56 -16.87
N ASP A 53 -17.03 -6.20 -16.92
CA ASP A 53 -16.91 -7.66 -16.91
C ASP A 53 -17.00 -8.20 -15.48
N THR A 54 -18.24 -8.30 -14.99
CA THR A 54 -18.53 -8.79 -13.64
C THR A 54 -18.17 -10.27 -13.48
N THR A 55 -18.15 -11.06 -14.56
CA THR A 55 -17.75 -12.48 -14.53
C THR A 55 -16.26 -12.60 -14.22
N ARG A 56 -15.44 -11.82 -14.92
CA ARG A 56 -14.00 -11.76 -14.67
C ARG A 56 -13.69 -11.26 -13.27
N LEU A 57 -14.33 -10.16 -12.86
CA LEU A 57 -14.13 -9.59 -11.51
C LEU A 57 -14.45 -10.61 -10.42
N LEU A 58 -15.56 -11.33 -10.56
CA LEU A 58 -15.98 -12.36 -9.60
C LEU A 58 -14.96 -13.52 -9.55
N ALA A 59 -14.51 -14.01 -10.71
CA ALA A 59 -13.53 -15.09 -10.78
C ALA A 59 -12.17 -14.71 -10.22
N ASP A 60 -11.70 -13.48 -10.46
CA ASP A 60 -10.41 -13.01 -9.94
C ASP A 60 -10.48 -12.74 -8.43
N THR A 61 -11.60 -12.19 -7.93
CA THR A 61 -11.87 -12.09 -6.47
C THR A 61 -11.86 -13.46 -5.81
N GLN A 62 -12.44 -14.48 -6.44
CA GLN A 62 -12.40 -15.86 -5.91
C GLN A 62 -10.97 -16.38 -5.77
N LYS A 63 -10.11 -16.15 -6.79
CA LYS A 63 -8.69 -16.57 -6.74
C LYS A 63 -7.93 -15.92 -5.59
N ILE A 64 -8.18 -14.62 -5.33
CA ILE A 64 -7.61 -13.90 -4.19
C ILE A 64 -8.02 -14.59 -2.88
N CYS A 65 -9.33 -14.77 -2.68
CA CYS A 65 -9.84 -15.41 -1.46
C CYS A 65 -9.25 -16.80 -1.24
N GLU A 66 -9.13 -17.60 -2.30
CA GLU A 66 -8.53 -18.94 -2.22
C GLU A 66 -7.04 -18.90 -1.89
N ALA A 67 -6.29 -17.93 -2.43
CA ALA A 67 -4.86 -17.76 -2.15
C ALA A 67 -4.64 -17.37 -0.67
N GLU A 68 -5.42 -16.42 -0.16
CA GLU A 68 -5.32 -15.98 1.24
C GLU A 68 -5.78 -17.04 2.23
N MET A 69 -6.85 -17.77 1.92
CA MET A 69 -7.26 -18.91 2.74
C MET A 69 -6.18 -20.00 2.80
N ARG A 70 -5.50 -20.28 1.67
CA ARG A 70 -4.35 -21.20 1.66
C ARG A 70 -3.20 -20.68 2.48
N PHE A 71 -2.93 -19.39 2.41
CA PHE A 71 -1.89 -18.74 3.21
C PHE A 71 -2.12 -18.94 4.71
N TRP A 72 -3.31 -18.64 5.20
CA TRP A 72 -3.63 -18.69 6.63
C TRP A 72 -3.90 -20.11 7.16
N HIS A 73 -4.52 -20.98 6.37
CA HIS A 73 -5.08 -22.27 6.84
C HIS A 73 -4.49 -23.50 6.14
N GLY A 74 -3.59 -23.31 5.14
CA GLY A 74 -3.06 -24.39 4.33
C GLY A 74 -4.06 -24.93 3.30
N ARG A 75 -3.67 -25.96 2.55
CA ARG A 75 -4.55 -26.58 1.55
C ARG A 75 -5.68 -27.36 2.24
N PRO A 76 -6.90 -27.36 1.68
CA PRO A 76 -7.96 -28.22 2.16
C PRO A 76 -7.48 -29.69 2.20
N GLY A 77 -7.60 -30.33 3.36
CA GLY A 77 -7.15 -31.72 3.55
C GLY A 77 -5.67 -31.89 3.96
N SER A 78 -4.87 -30.83 4.05
CA SER A 78 -3.51 -30.90 4.58
C SER A 78 -3.54 -31.09 6.11
N ALA A 79 -2.52 -31.77 6.66
CA ALA A 79 -2.35 -31.98 8.10
C ALA A 79 -1.86 -30.73 8.85
N SER A 80 -1.96 -29.54 8.24
CA SER A 80 -1.54 -28.26 8.81
C SER A 80 -2.18 -28.04 10.20
N ARG A 81 -1.38 -27.65 11.18
CA ARG A 81 -1.80 -27.36 12.56
C ARG A 81 -2.52 -26.01 12.72
N ALA A 82 -2.51 -25.15 11.72
CA ALA A 82 -3.30 -23.91 11.71
C ALA A 82 -4.78 -24.24 11.53
N GLY A 83 -5.67 -23.62 12.28
CA GLY A 83 -7.10 -23.96 12.36
C GLY A 83 -7.73 -24.17 10.98
N LYS A 84 -8.34 -25.32 10.79
CA LYS A 84 -8.78 -25.88 9.49
C LYS A 84 -9.90 -25.12 8.78
N ARG A 85 -10.38 -24.00 9.31
CA ARG A 85 -11.50 -23.23 8.74
C ARG A 85 -11.28 -21.75 8.91
N PRO A 86 -11.67 -20.92 7.91
CA PRO A 86 -11.66 -19.47 8.06
C PRO A 86 -12.58 -19.06 9.23
N PRO A 87 -12.29 -17.92 9.89
CA PRO A 87 -12.97 -17.51 11.11
C PRO A 87 -14.36 -16.89 10.87
N PHE A 88 -14.96 -17.14 9.71
CA PHE A 88 -16.27 -16.63 9.30
C PHE A 88 -17.06 -17.69 8.54
N LYS A 89 -18.39 -17.55 8.51
CA LYS A 89 -19.30 -18.48 7.82
C LYS A 89 -19.68 -18.01 6.41
N ASN A 90 -19.52 -16.75 6.13
CA ASN A 90 -19.75 -16.08 4.85
C ASN A 90 -18.95 -14.78 4.81
N TYR A 91 -18.75 -14.21 3.62
CA TYR A 91 -18.07 -12.93 3.43
C TYR A 91 -18.75 -12.06 2.39
N LEU A 92 -18.76 -10.73 2.60
CA LEU A 92 -19.36 -9.76 1.70
C LEU A 92 -18.36 -8.70 1.25
N PHE A 93 -18.21 -8.55 -0.05
CA PHE A 93 -17.56 -7.39 -0.66
C PHE A 93 -18.63 -6.40 -1.11
N MET A 94 -18.56 -5.16 -0.67
CA MET A 94 -19.41 -4.07 -1.13
C MET A 94 -18.54 -3.07 -1.87
N LEU A 95 -18.69 -3.01 -3.19
CA LEU A 95 -17.90 -2.16 -4.06
C LEU A 95 -18.73 -1.01 -4.59
N ASN A 96 -18.46 0.19 -4.11
CA ASN A 96 -19.04 1.42 -4.61
C ASN A 96 -18.16 2.00 -5.70
N VAL A 97 -18.69 2.09 -6.92
CA VAL A 97 -17.99 2.53 -8.13
C VAL A 97 -18.31 3.98 -8.42
N VAL A 98 -17.30 4.82 -8.35
CA VAL A 98 -17.39 6.28 -8.56
C VAL A 98 -16.59 6.71 -9.79
N ASP A 99 -16.63 7.99 -10.14
CA ASP A 99 -15.84 8.52 -11.26
C ASP A 99 -14.35 8.59 -10.93
N ASP A 100 -14.04 9.07 -9.72
CA ASP A 100 -12.68 9.14 -9.17
C ASP A 100 -12.72 8.86 -7.68
N GLY A 101 -12.07 7.77 -7.23
CA GLY A 101 -12.01 7.38 -5.84
C GLY A 101 -11.25 6.06 -5.65
N TYR A 102 -10.62 5.93 -4.49
CA TYR A 102 -9.91 4.74 -4.07
C TYR A 102 -9.90 4.65 -2.56
N GLY A 103 -10.25 3.50 -2.01
CA GLY A 103 -10.17 3.22 -0.59
C GLY A 103 -10.95 1.98 -0.21
N GLY A 104 -10.63 1.44 0.95
CA GLY A 104 -11.31 0.32 1.56
C GLY A 104 -11.47 0.53 3.05
N LEU A 105 -12.39 -0.20 3.63
CA LEU A 105 -12.56 -0.32 5.07
C LEU A 105 -12.93 -1.76 5.40
N GLU A 106 -12.05 -2.37 6.15
CA GLU A 106 -12.14 -3.76 6.56
C GLU A 106 -13.15 -3.96 7.69
N HIS A 107 -13.83 -5.11 7.65
CA HIS A 107 -14.74 -5.58 8.66
C HIS A 107 -14.51 -7.07 8.96
N ARG A 108 -15.07 -7.62 10.04
CA ARG A 108 -14.83 -9.01 10.47
C ARG A 108 -15.17 -10.05 9.41
N ASN A 109 -16.21 -9.81 8.60
CA ASN A 109 -16.65 -10.70 7.54
C ASN A 109 -17.29 -9.96 6.36
N SER A 110 -16.88 -8.71 6.16
CA SER A 110 -17.22 -7.89 5.01
C SER A 110 -16.16 -6.83 4.79
N THR A 111 -16.21 -6.16 3.65
CA THR A 111 -15.45 -4.95 3.38
C THR A 111 -16.27 -3.98 2.54
N ALA A 112 -16.09 -2.68 2.80
CA ALA A 112 -16.62 -1.60 1.98
C ALA A 112 -15.47 -1.00 1.15
N LEU A 113 -15.63 -0.99 -0.17
CA LEU A 113 -14.62 -0.59 -1.13
C LEU A 113 -15.12 0.58 -1.98
N ILE A 114 -14.25 1.51 -2.31
CA ILE A 114 -14.49 2.59 -3.27
C ILE A 114 -13.44 2.50 -4.37
N VAL A 115 -13.88 2.51 -5.63
CA VAL A 115 -13.01 2.38 -6.78
C VAL A 115 -13.45 3.28 -7.94
N SER A 116 -12.48 3.74 -8.71
CA SER A 116 -12.77 4.45 -9.95
C SER A 116 -13.37 3.50 -10.99
N ARG A 117 -14.41 3.96 -11.69
CA ARG A 117 -15.09 3.20 -12.78
C ARG A 117 -14.13 2.79 -13.89
N ARG A 118 -13.05 3.54 -14.10
CA ARG A 118 -12.03 3.26 -15.11
C ARG A 118 -11.18 2.03 -14.79
N ASP A 119 -11.09 1.65 -13.51
CA ASP A 119 -10.25 0.56 -13.00
C ASP A 119 -10.97 -0.80 -13.04
N LEU A 120 -12.28 -0.81 -13.37
CA LEU A 120 -13.03 -2.04 -13.56
C LEU A 120 -12.63 -2.77 -14.85
N PRO A 121 -12.67 -4.12 -14.87
CA PRO A 121 -12.46 -4.89 -16.07
C PRO A 121 -13.62 -4.68 -17.06
N ARG A 122 -13.32 -4.66 -18.37
CA ARG A 122 -14.32 -4.40 -19.41
C ARG A 122 -14.60 -5.64 -20.23
N LEU A 123 -15.86 -5.82 -20.60
CA LEU A 123 -16.29 -6.88 -21.49
C LEU A 123 -15.51 -6.84 -22.81
N GLY A 124 -14.95 -7.98 -23.21
CA GLY A 124 -14.17 -8.11 -24.44
C GLY A 124 -12.73 -7.56 -24.37
N ASP A 125 -12.32 -6.98 -23.24
CA ASP A 125 -10.95 -6.51 -23.01
C ASP A 125 -10.20 -7.42 -22.02
N GLY A 126 -9.41 -8.35 -22.55
CA GLY A 126 -8.62 -9.28 -21.72
C GLY A 126 -7.37 -8.66 -21.07
N ARG A 127 -7.07 -7.37 -21.30
CA ARG A 127 -5.86 -6.72 -20.77
C ARG A 127 -5.90 -6.60 -19.27
N GLN A 128 -4.73 -6.76 -18.66
CA GLN A 128 -4.48 -6.47 -17.23
C GLN A 128 -3.97 -5.04 -17.12
N THR A 129 -4.89 -4.08 -16.92
CA THR A 129 -4.51 -2.67 -16.77
C THR A 129 -3.94 -2.40 -15.37
N ASP A 130 -3.08 -1.37 -15.24
CA ASP A 130 -2.55 -0.96 -13.93
C ASP A 130 -3.68 -0.61 -12.95
N GLY A 131 -4.77 0.04 -13.42
CA GLY A 131 -5.94 0.34 -12.60
C GLY A 131 -6.66 -0.93 -12.11
N TYR A 132 -6.81 -1.94 -12.97
CA TYR A 132 -7.42 -3.21 -12.56
C TYR A 132 -6.55 -3.98 -11.57
N ILE A 133 -5.22 -3.96 -11.74
CA ILE A 133 -4.28 -4.53 -10.75
C ILE A 133 -4.43 -3.80 -9.41
N THR A 134 -4.54 -2.46 -9.41
CA THR A 134 -4.77 -1.66 -8.20
C THR A 134 -6.07 -2.05 -7.50
N LEU A 135 -7.16 -2.27 -8.24
CA LEU A 135 -8.41 -2.78 -7.67
C LEU A 135 -8.25 -4.17 -7.05
N LEU A 136 -7.58 -5.09 -7.74
CA LEU A 136 -7.34 -6.43 -7.19
C LEU A 136 -6.45 -6.39 -5.94
N GLY A 137 -5.46 -5.50 -5.90
CA GLY A 137 -4.64 -5.24 -4.71
C GLY A 137 -5.49 -4.74 -3.53
N LEU A 138 -6.42 -3.81 -3.78
CA LEU A 138 -7.35 -3.34 -2.77
C LEU A 138 -8.25 -4.47 -2.23
N VAL A 139 -8.81 -5.29 -3.11
CA VAL A 139 -9.61 -6.46 -2.73
C VAL A 139 -8.80 -7.42 -1.85
N SER A 140 -7.53 -7.67 -2.21
CA SER A 140 -6.62 -8.52 -1.44
C SER A 140 -6.28 -7.90 -0.08
N HIS A 141 -5.96 -6.60 -0.04
CA HIS A 141 -5.65 -5.86 1.18
C HIS A 141 -6.79 -5.96 2.21
N GLU A 142 -8.00 -5.62 1.80
CA GLU A 142 -9.16 -5.61 2.68
C GLU A 142 -9.60 -7.02 3.10
N TYR A 143 -9.41 -8.01 2.24
CA TYR A 143 -9.73 -9.39 2.61
C TYR A 143 -8.70 -9.97 3.59
N PHE A 144 -7.42 -9.62 3.44
CA PHE A 144 -6.35 -10.02 4.37
C PHE A 144 -6.58 -9.49 5.79
N HIS A 145 -7.16 -8.30 5.90
CA HIS A 145 -7.55 -7.72 7.18
C HIS A 145 -8.57 -8.56 7.96
N THR A 146 -9.28 -9.46 7.34
CA THR A 146 -10.13 -10.43 8.03
C THR A 146 -9.37 -11.19 9.14
N TRP A 147 -8.10 -11.47 8.89
CA TRP A 147 -7.19 -12.09 9.85
C TRP A 147 -6.31 -11.07 10.55
N ASN A 148 -5.64 -10.23 9.76
CA ASN A 148 -4.65 -9.26 10.22
C ASN A 148 -5.29 -7.88 10.31
N VAL A 149 -5.87 -7.60 11.37
CA VAL A 149 -6.40 -6.50 12.16
C VAL A 149 -7.80 -6.78 12.74
N LYS A 150 -8.69 -7.46 12.03
CA LYS A 150 -10.04 -7.67 12.58
C LYS A 150 -10.09 -8.79 13.64
N ARG A 151 -9.04 -9.63 13.69
CA ARG A 151 -8.90 -10.69 14.70
C ARG A 151 -7.55 -10.64 15.39
N LEU A 152 -6.46 -10.97 14.71
CA LEU A 152 -5.11 -10.62 15.17
C LEU A 152 -4.99 -9.11 15.08
N ARG A 153 -4.97 -8.41 16.21
CA ARG A 153 -5.08 -6.94 16.30
C ARG A 153 -4.19 -6.36 17.40
N PRO A 154 -3.89 -5.08 17.37
CA PRO A 154 -3.17 -4.43 18.47
C PRO A 154 -3.85 -4.70 19.81
N ALA A 155 -3.06 -4.96 20.85
CA ALA A 155 -3.60 -5.17 22.19
C ALA A 155 -4.40 -3.95 22.69
N GLU A 156 -4.01 -2.75 22.28
CA GLU A 156 -4.70 -1.49 22.56
C GLU A 156 -6.10 -1.43 21.95
N PHE A 157 -6.35 -2.19 20.86
CA PHE A 157 -7.64 -2.24 20.16
C PHE A 157 -8.53 -3.38 20.66
N THR A 158 -8.27 -3.93 21.84
CA THR A 158 -9.15 -4.94 22.46
C THR A 158 -10.54 -4.37 22.72
N HIS A 159 -10.61 -3.11 23.17
CA HIS A 159 -11.82 -2.35 23.35
C HIS A 159 -11.66 -0.98 22.68
N PHE A 160 -12.57 -0.63 21.78
CA PHE A 160 -12.58 0.67 21.15
C PHE A 160 -13.35 1.67 22.01
N ASP A 161 -12.78 2.87 22.14
CA ASP A 161 -13.52 4.04 22.57
C ASP A 161 -14.01 4.79 21.32
N TYR A 162 -15.29 4.66 20.99
CA TYR A 162 -15.86 5.34 19.83
C TYR A 162 -16.07 6.84 20.04
N GLY A 163 -15.83 7.35 21.26
CA GLY A 163 -15.88 8.78 21.58
C GLY A 163 -14.57 9.52 21.39
N ALA A 164 -13.46 8.81 21.13
CA ALA A 164 -12.12 9.37 21.03
C ALA A 164 -11.25 8.62 20.00
N GLU A 165 -10.11 9.19 19.67
CA GLU A 165 -9.11 8.51 18.87
C GLU A 165 -8.47 7.35 19.65
N ASN A 166 -8.35 6.20 19.00
CA ASN A 166 -7.68 5.02 19.55
C ASN A 166 -6.25 4.93 18.98
N TYR A 167 -5.26 4.98 19.84
CA TYR A 167 -3.86 5.03 19.44
C TYR A 167 -3.16 3.68 19.60
N THR A 168 -2.27 3.36 18.65
CA THR A 168 -1.36 2.22 18.72
C THR A 168 -0.07 2.53 17.98
N GLN A 169 1.03 1.92 18.37
CA GLN A 169 2.30 1.98 17.65
C GLN A 169 2.43 0.85 16.60
N LEU A 170 1.39 0.05 16.35
CA LEU A 170 1.48 -1.18 15.57
C LEU A 170 0.85 -1.11 14.17
N LEU A 171 0.38 0.06 13.68
CA LEU A 171 -0.18 0.13 12.32
C LEU A 171 0.85 -0.23 11.25
N TRP A 172 2.15 0.00 11.47
CA TRP A 172 3.21 -0.46 10.57
C TRP A 172 3.19 -1.98 10.36
N PHE A 173 2.75 -2.75 11.38
CA PHE A 173 2.57 -4.19 11.27
C PHE A 173 1.23 -4.50 10.60
N PHE A 174 0.13 -3.97 11.11
CA PHE A 174 -1.20 -4.37 10.67
C PHE A 174 -1.53 -3.85 9.26
N GLU A 175 -1.12 -2.64 8.93
CA GLU A 175 -1.28 -2.08 7.59
C GLU A 175 -0.11 -2.40 6.68
N GLY A 176 1.11 -2.25 7.22
CA GLY A 176 2.31 -2.47 6.42
C GLY A 176 2.50 -3.92 5.99
N PHE A 177 2.23 -4.89 6.86
CA PHE A 177 2.32 -6.31 6.48
C PHE A 177 1.17 -6.70 5.54
N THR A 178 -0.02 -6.15 5.74
CA THR A 178 -1.11 -6.32 4.79
C THR A 178 -0.71 -5.75 3.42
N SER A 179 -0.10 -4.55 3.36
CA SER A 179 0.43 -3.96 2.12
C SER A 179 1.63 -4.70 1.51
N TYR A 180 2.30 -5.55 2.25
CA TYR A 180 3.31 -6.47 1.72
C TYR A 180 2.66 -7.69 1.06
N TYR A 181 1.63 -8.23 1.71
CA TYR A 181 0.99 -9.45 1.26
C TYR A 181 -0.06 -9.22 0.18
N ASP A 182 -0.73 -8.07 0.11
CA ASP A 182 -1.79 -7.81 -0.85
C ASP A 182 -1.34 -8.09 -2.29
N ASP A 183 -0.29 -7.44 -2.75
CA ASP A 183 0.29 -7.62 -4.09
C ASP A 183 1.02 -8.97 -4.24
N LEU A 184 1.72 -9.45 -3.20
CA LEU A 184 2.40 -10.75 -3.23
C LEU A 184 1.41 -11.90 -3.39
N LEU A 185 0.25 -11.80 -2.75
CA LEU A 185 -0.81 -12.80 -2.87
C LEU A 185 -1.52 -12.74 -4.23
N LEU A 186 -1.61 -11.59 -4.89
CA LEU A 186 -2.03 -11.51 -6.32
C LEU A 186 -1.08 -12.31 -7.22
N ARG A 187 0.23 -12.17 -6.98
CA ARG A 187 1.22 -12.95 -7.73
C ARG A 187 1.08 -14.44 -7.44
N ARG A 188 0.93 -14.84 -6.18
CA ARG A 188 0.74 -16.24 -5.76
C ARG A 188 -0.59 -16.84 -6.23
N ALA A 189 -1.61 -16.00 -6.45
CA ALA A 189 -2.89 -16.37 -7.05
C ALA A 189 -2.81 -16.51 -8.58
N GLY A 190 -1.68 -16.13 -9.21
CA GLY A 190 -1.51 -16.13 -10.66
C GLY A 190 -2.29 -15.03 -11.38
N LEU A 191 -2.64 -13.96 -10.67
CA LEU A 191 -3.33 -12.79 -11.21
C LEU A 191 -2.37 -11.78 -11.82
N ILE A 192 -1.14 -11.71 -11.31
CA ILE A 192 -0.04 -10.92 -11.87
C ILE A 192 1.21 -11.78 -11.96
N ASP A 193 2.12 -11.40 -12.85
CA ASP A 193 3.42 -12.05 -12.99
C ASP A 193 4.50 -11.40 -12.11
N ASP A 194 5.73 -11.95 -12.14
CA ASP A 194 6.86 -11.46 -11.36
C ASP A 194 7.23 -10.01 -11.75
N ALA A 195 7.12 -9.66 -13.04
CA ALA A 195 7.47 -8.32 -13.51
C ALA A 195 6.47 -7.27 -13.01
N ALA A 196 5.18 -7.59 -13.02
CA ALA A 196 4.14 -6.71 -12.48
C ALA A 196 4.29 -6.55 -10.96
N TYR A 197 4.53 -7.63 -10.20
CA TYR A 197 4.80 -7.54 -8.76
C TYR A 197 6.03 -6.68 -8.46
N LEU A 198 7.15 -6.89 -9.15
CA LEU A 198 8.36 -6.10 -8.95
C LEU A 198 8.16 -4.62 -9.34
N LYS A 199 7.29 -4.32 -10.32
CA LYS A 199 6.90 -2.93 -10.65
C LYS A 199 6.17 -2.26 -9.49
N LEU A 200 5.26 -2.96 -8.83
CA LEU A 200 4.52 -2.47 -7.65
C LEU A 200 5.48 -2.26 -6.47
N LEU A 201 6.28 -3.26 -6.14
CA LEU A 201 7.30 -3.16 -5.10
C LEU A 201 8.29 -2.00 -5.36
N ASN A 202 8.73 -1.86 -6.61
CA ASN A 202 9.61 -0.78 -7.01
C ASN A 202 9.01 0.61 -6.78
N LYS A 203 7.70 0.77 -7.06
CA LYS A 203 6.95 2.00 -6.78
C LYS A 203 6.97 2.31 -5.28
N THR A 204 6.70 1.32 -4.43
CA THR A 204 6.70 1.45 -2.97
C THR A 204 8.09 1.84 -2.43
N ILE A 205 9.16 1.18 -2.90
CA ILE A 205 10.54 1.50 -2.51
C ILE A 205 10.86 2.96 -2.86
N ASN A 206 10.64 3.35 -4.12
CA ASN A 206 10.93 4.72 -4.57
C ASN A 206 10.09 5.77 -3.82
N GLN A 207 8.83 5.47 -3.51
CA GLN A 207 7.98 6.36 -2.72
C GLN A 207 8.57 6.62 -1.32
N VAL A 208 9.06 5.58 -0.64
CA VAL A 208 9.69 5.73 0.67
C VAL A 208 11.00 6.51 0.55
N LEU A 209 11.89 6.13 -0.39
CA LEU A 209 13.20 6.77 -0.57
C LEU A 209 13.09 8.26 -0.94
N GLN A 210 12.03 8.64 -1.66
CA GLN A 210 11.78 10.04 -2.08
C GLN A 210 10.99 10.85 -1.05
N THR A 211 10.68 10.30 0.11
CA THR A 211 9.95 10.99 1.18
C THR A 211 10.93 11.41 2.29
N PRO A 212 11.29 12.72 2.41
CA PRO A 212 12.25 13.18 3.42
C PRO A 212 11.81 12.90 4.87
N GLY A 213 10.49 12.81 5.11
CA GLY A 213 9.93 12.47 6.41
C GLY A 213 10.40 11.12 6.97
N ARG A 214 10.90 10.19 6.12
CA ARG A 214 11.49 8.92 6.57
C ARG A 214 12.72 9.10 7.47
N GLU A 215 13.40 10.24 7.34
CA GLU A 215 14.56 10.63 8.16
C GLU A 215 14.17 11.39 9.42
N VAL A 216 12.87 11.64 9.62
CA VAL A 216 12.32 12.41 10.75
C VAL A 216 11.48 11.53 11.67
N GLN A 217 10.68 10.64 11.08
CA GLN A 217 9.69 9.84 11.80
C GLN A 217 9.94 8.35 11.59
N SER A 218 9.92 7.58 12.68
CA SER A 218 9.96 6.12 12.62
C SER A 218 8.59 5.52 12.22
N ALA A 219 8.57 4.23 11.85
CA ALA A 219 7.33 3.54 11.51
C ALA A 219 6.37 3.42 12.71
N ALA A 220 6.92 3.19 13.93
CA ALA A 220 6.14 3.15 15.16
C ALA A 220 5.53 4.53 15.49
N GLN A 221 6.32 5.61 15.36
CA GLN A 221 5.81 6.97 15.54
C GLN A 221 4.73 7.33 14.50
N ALA A 222 4.95 6.95 13.21
CA ALA A 222 3.97 7.17 12.16
C ALA A 222 2.65 6.46 12.45
N SER A 223 2.72 5.25 13.01
CA SER A 223 1.55 4.48 13.44
C SER A 223 0.79 5.21 14.56
N PHE A 224 1.51 5.69 15.58
CA PHE A 224 0.90 6.39 16.69
C PHE A 224 0.28 7.73 16.26
N ASP A 225 0.96 8.48 15.40
CA ASP A 225 0.53 9.79 14.93
C ASP A 225 -0.52 9.72 13.78
N ALA A 226 -1.03 8.54 13.42
CA ALA A 226 -1.89 8.36 12.25
C ALA A 226 -3.07 9.33 12.22
N TRP A 227 -3.82 9.47 13.32
CA TRP A 227 -4.99 10.34 13.43
C TRP A 227 -4.70 11.81 13.15
N VAL A 228 -3.56 12.31 13.62
CA VAL A 228 -3.23 13.73 13.60
C VAL A 228 -2.30 14.14 12.45
N LYS A 229 -1.65 13.17 11.80
CA LYS A 229 -0.72 13.43 10.68
C LYS A 229 -1.12 12.71 9.39
N TYR A 230 -1.26 11.38 9.41
CA TYR A 230 -1.51 10.62 8.18
C TYR A 230 -2.88 10.93 7.57
N TYR A 231 -3.92 11.03 8.40
CA TYR A 231 -5.28 11.39 7.97
C TYR A 231 -5.55 12.90 7.92
N ARG A 232 -4.57 13.74 8.25
CA ARG A 232 -4.65 15.21 8.18
C ARG A 232 -3.43 15.77 7.46
N GLN A 233 -3.28 15.36 6.20
CA GLN A 233 -2.13 15.77 5.38
C GLN A 233 -2.22 17.23 4.98
N ASP A 234 -1.05 17.89 4.94
CA ASP A 234 -0.82 19.23 4.44
C ASP A 234 0.32 19.24 3.40
N GLU A 235 0.69 20.42 2.92
CA GLU A 235 1.77 20.61 1.96
C GLU A 235 3.16 20.23 2.49
N ASN A 236 3.34 20.14 3.81
CA ASN A 236 4.61 19.79 4.44
C ASN A 236 4.67 18.33 4.92
N THR A 237 3.59 17.59 4.83
CA THR A 237 3.48 16.22 5.35
C THR A 237 4.63 15.32 4.86
N ALA A 238 4.99 15.39 3.57
CA ALA A 238 6.07 14.57 3.01
C ALA A 238 7.46 14.85 3.64
N ASN A 239 7.65 16.01 4.25
CA ASN A 239 8.91 16.41 4.91
C ASN A 239 8.99 15.99 6.37
N THR A 240 7.87 15.65 6.99
CA THR A 240 7.75 15.42 8.44
C THR A 240 7.29 14.03 8.81
N THR A 241 6.64 13.33 7.87
CA THR A 241 6.05 12.00 8.14
C THR A 241 6.49 10.97 7.10
N VAL A 242 6.44 9.71 7.50
CA VAL A 242 6.55 8.56 6.61
C VAL A 242 5.25 7.75 6.68
N SER A 243 4.83 7.15 5.58
CA SER A 243 3.67 6.25 5.59
C SER A 243 4.02 4.94 6.29
N TYR A 244 3.26 4.59 7.33
CA TYR A 244 3.38 3.29 8.01
C TYR A 244 2.91 2.14 7.10
N TYR A 245 2.08 2.38 6.08
CA TYR A 245 1.75 1.41 5.03
C TYR A 245 3.00 1.04 4.23
N THR A 246 3.60 2.00 3.55
CA THR A 246 4.71 1.73 2.63
C THR A 246 6.01 1.41 3.36
N LYS A 247 6.39 2.14 4.42
CA LYS A 247 7.57 1.78 5.22
C LYS A 247 7.35 0.46 5.96
N GLY A 248 6.14 0.20 6.46
CA GLY A 248 5.77 -1.05 7.10
C GLY A 248 5.84 -2.25 6.15
N SER A 249 5.40 -2.10 4.89
CA SER A 249 5.54 -3.16 3.88
C SER A 249 7.00 -3.47 3.54
N LEU A 250 7.87 -2.45 3.52
CA LEU A 250 9.31 -2.67 3.34
C LEU A 250 9.97 -3.29 4.58
N ILE A 251 9.47 -3.03 5.79
CA ILE A 251 9.90 -3.74 7.01
C ILE A 251 9.50 -5.22 6.91
N ALA A 252 8.27 -5.52 6.49
CA ALA A 252 7.81 -6.88 6.25
C ALA A 252 8.69 -7.61 5.23
N LEU A 253 8.98 -6.97 4.09
CA LEU A 253 9.92 -7.45 3.09
C LEU A 253 11.29 -7.77 3.70
N CYS A 254 11.88 -6.83 4.46
CA CYS A 254 13.19 -7.03 5.08
C CYS A 254 13.19 -8.20 6.07
N VAL A 255 12.13 -8.36 6.86
CA VAL A 255 11.98 -9.48 7.79
C VAL A 255 11.88 -10.80 7.02
N ASP A 256 11.03 -10.88 5.98
CA ASP A 256 10.86 -12.08 5.17
C ASP A 256 12.16 -12.51 4.50
N LEU A 257 12.83 -11.56 3.81
CA LEU A 257 14.09 -11.84 3.13
C LEU A 257 15.23 -12.21 4.10
N THR A 258 15.26 -11.62 5.31
CA THR A 258 16.26 -11.97 6.33
C THR A 258 16.04 -13.39 6.83
N LEU A 259 14.81 -13.77 7.18
CA LEU A 259 14.49 -15.12 7.63
C LEU A 259 14.82 -16.17 6.57
N ARG A 260 14.50 -15.91 5.31
CA ARG A 260 14.80 -16.80 4.18
C ARG A 260 16.31 -16.90 3.92
N ALA A 261 17.06 -15.79 3.99
CA ALA A 261 18.51 -15.78 3.81
C ALA A 261 19.23 -16.58 4.92
N GLU A 262 18.69 -16.56 6.15
CA GLU A 262 19.20 -17.35 7.27
C GLU A 262 18.78 -18.84 7.18
N GLY A 263 17.87 -19.18 6.27
CA GLY A 263 17.44 -20.55 5.99
C GLY A 263 16.56 -21.19 7.07
N ASN A 264 16.06 -20.41 8.02
CA ASN A 264 15.33 -20.93 9.17
C ASN A 264 13.80 -20.94 8.96
N SER A 265 13.25 -19.93 8.31
CA SER A 265 11.80 -19.72 8.21
C SER A 265 11.46 -18.67 7.17
N SER A 266 10.20 -18.29 7.12
CA SER A 266 9.65 -17.20 6.29
C SER A 266 8.71 -16.32 7.11
N LEU A 267 8.37 -15.14 6.58
CA LEU A 267 7.34 -14.30 7.20
C LEU A 267 5.97 -14.99 7.19
N ASP A 268 5.69 -15.85 6.21
CA ASP A 268 4.47 -16.66 6.17
C ASP A 268 4.34 -17.54 7.45
N ASP A 269 5.46 -18.14 7.90
CA ASP A 269 5.47 -18.96 9.11
C ASP A 269 5.30 -18.09 10.36
N VAL A 270 5.89 -16.91 10.37
CA VAL A 270 5.72 -15.94 11.46
C VAL A 270 4.26 -15.52 11.61
N MET A 271 3.59 -15.16 10.50
CA MET A 271 2.18 -14.75 10.53
C MET A 271 1.27 -15.87 11.05
N ARG A 272 1.47 -17.12 10.58
CA ARG A 272 0.72 -18.29 11.05
C ARG A 272 1.00 -18.60 12.52
N SER A 273 2.24 -18.44 12.97
CA SER A 273 2.62 -18.66 14.38
C SER A 273 2.02 -17.59 15.30
N LEU A 274 1.99 -16.32 14.87
CA LEU A 274 1.30 -15.25 15.60
C LEU A 274 -0.20 -15.53 15.73
N TRP A 275 -0.84 -15.94 14.63
CA TRP A 275 -2.24 -16.33 14.64
C TRP A 275 -2.53 -17.43 15.66
N ALA A 276 -1.69 -18.46 15.70
CA ALA A 276 -1.85 -19.57 16.62
C ALA A 276 -1.52 -19.16 18.08
N ARG A 277 -0.43 -18.42 18.29
CA ARG A 277 0.04 -17.96 19.60
C ARG A 277 -0.96 -17.04 20.28
N CYS A 278 -1.43 -16.03 19.56
CA CYS A 278 -2.40 -15.06 20.05
C CYS A 278 -3.84 -15.56 19.99
N LYS A 279 -4.08 -16.80 19.53
CA LYS A 279 -5.41 -17.43 19.40
C LYS A 279 -6.38 -16.54 18.59
N ALA A 280 -5.87 -15.98 17.50
CA ALA A 280 -6.62 -15.04 16.67
C ALA A 280 -7.15 -13.82 17.45
N GLY A 281 -6.42 -13.34 18.44
CA GLY A 281 -6.81 -12.24 19.33
C GLY A 281 -5.74 -11.15 19.41
N PRO A 282 -5.78 -10.35 20.47
CA PRO A 282 -4.84 -9.25 20.65
C PRO A 282 -3.40 -9.69 20.69
N MET A 283 -2.51 -8.90 20.10
CA MET A 283 -1.06 -9.10 20.13
C MET A 283 -0.32 -7.79 20.47
N THR A 284 0.90 -7.95 20.95
CA THR A 284 1.87 -6.89 21.23
C THR A 284 3.10 -7.04 20.32
N GLU A 285 3.94 -6.01 20.22
CA GLU A 285 5.24 -6.12 19.56
C GLU A 285 6.13 -7.19 20.21
N ALA A 286 6.00 -7.40 21.53
CA ALA A 286 6.72 -8.44 22.24
C ALA A 286 6.33 -9.86 21.76
N ASP A 287 5.08 -10.10 21.39
CA ASP A 287 4.63 -11.36 20.80
C ASP A 287 5.29 -11.58 19.44
N PHE A 288 5.36 -10.54 18.61
CA PHE A 288 6.05 -10.59 17.33
C PHE A 288 7.55 -10.89 17.50
N ALA A 289 8.23 -10.16 18.41
CA ALA A 289 9.65 -10.41 18.72
C ALA A 289 9.90 -11.82 19.24
N ALA A 290 8.98 -12.35 20.04
CA ALA A 290 9.08 -13.73 20.57
C ALA A 290 8.95 -14.77 19.45
N VAL A 291 8.00 -14.61 18.53
CA VAL A 291 7.83 -15.53 17.38
C VAL A 291 9.01 -15.44 16.43
N LEU A 292 9.52 -14.23 16.15
CA LEU A 292 10.74 -14.05 15.35
C LEU A 292 11.92 -14.80 15.95
N ARG A 293 12.12 -14.70 17.27
CA ARG A 293 13.20 -15.42 17.95
C ARG A 293 13.03 -16.94 17.90
N GLU A 294 11.81 -17.42 18.06
CA GLU A 294 11.49 -18.86 18.02
C GLU A 294 11.76 -19.45 16.64
N LEU A 295 11.29 -18.80 15.57
CA LEU A 295 11.39 -19.30 14.21
C LEU A 295 12.72 -18.99 13.54
N GLY A 296 13.32 -17.85 13.83
CA GLY A 296 14.59 -17.41 13.27
C GLY A 296 15.82 -17.89 14.05
N GLY A 297 15.64 -18.53 15.22
CA GLY A 297 16.73 -19.12 16.02
C GLY A 297 17.62 -18.10 16.74
N ARG A 298 17.33 -16.78 16.65
CA ARG A 298 18.06 -15.70 17.33
C ARG A 298 17.14 -14.54 17.69
N ALA A 299 17.63 -13.60 18.49
CA ALA A 299 16.92 -12.36 18.76
C ALA A 299 17.06 -11.38 17.56
N TYR A 300 15.96 -10.72 17.20
CA TYR A 300 15.87 -9.67 16.15
C TYR A 300 15.68 -8.27 16.76
N SER A 301 16.07 -8.09 18.01
CA SER A 301 15.88 -6.82 18.72
C SER A 301 16.62 -5.65 18.08
N ARG A 302 17.77 -5.89 17.44
CA ARG A 302 18.54 -4.85 16.74
C ARG A 302 17.83 -4.40 15.47
N GLU A 303 17.31 -5.36 14.71
CA GLU A 303 16.52 -5.12 13.50
C GLU A 303 15.24 -4.35 13.85
N LEU A 304 14.47 -4.79 14.84
CA LEU A 304 13.26 -4.10 15.26
C LEU A 304 13.56 -2.68 15.74
N ALA A 305 14.59 -2.50 16.58
CA ALA A 305 15.00 -1.16 17.02
C ALA A 305 15.40 -0.24 15.86
N ALA A 306 16.12 -0.78 14.84
CA ALA A 306 16.57 0.00 13.70
C ALA A 306 15.47 0.26 12.67
N TRP A 307 14.65 -0.75 12.35
CA TRP A 307 13.69 -0.70 11.24
C TRP A 307 12.34 -0.12 11.65
N VAL A 308 11.87 -0.44 12.85
CA VAL A 308 10.56 -0.03 13.38
C VAL A 308 10.65 1.28 14.13
N HIS A 309 11.60 1.37 15.06
CA HIS A 309 11.77 2.52 15.95
C HIS A 309 12.83 3.53 15.48
N GLY A 310 13.67 3.14 14.51
CA GLY A 310 14.68 3.99 13.91
C GLY A 310 14.18 4.74 12.67
N ILE A 311 15.02 5.71 12.26
CA ILE A 311 14.78 6.55 11.07
C ILE A 311 15.77 6.28 9.93
N ARG A 312 16.64 5.29 10.08
CA ARG A 312 17.59 4.91 9.04
C ARG A 312 16.89 4.16 7.91
N ASP A 313 17.47 4.24 6.72
CA ASP A 313 16.98 3.47 5.57
C ASP A 313 17.14 1.96 5.84
N LEU A 314 16.20 1.20 5.30
CA LEU A 314 16.15 -0.25 5.40
C LEU A 314 17.18 -0.90 4.45
N PRO A 315 17.77 -2.06 4.76
CA PRO A 315 18.75 -2.74 3.91
C PRO A 315 18.11 -3.48 2.72
N VAL A 316 17.19 -2.81 2.02
CA VAL A 316 16.36 -3.42 0.95
C VAL A 316 17.23 -3.88 -0.22
N GLU A 317 18.18 -3.05 -0.68
CA GLU A 317 19.05 -3.37 -1.81
C GLU A 317 19.90 -4.63 -1.56
N GLU A 318 20.52 -4.72 -0.37
CA GLU A 318 21.32 -5.88 0.01
C GLU A 318 20.48 -7.16 0.11
N LEU A 319 19.30 -7.07 0.71
CA LEU A 319 18.42 -8.23 0.90
C LEU A 319 17.83 -8.72 -0.43
N LEU A 320 17.44 -7.82 -1.33
CA LEU A 320 16.97 -8.17 -2.68
C LEU A 320 18.08 -8.86 -3.49
N ASP A 321 19.31 -8.36 -3.42
CA ASP A 321 20.46 -8.97 -4.14
C ASP A 321 20.71 -10.41 -3.72
N LYS A 322 20.61 -10.72 -2.42
CA LYS A 322 20.68 -12.09 -1.88
C LYS A 322 19.57 -13.00 -2.39
N HIS A 323 18.47 -12.44 -2.85
CA HIS A 323 17.30 -13.17 -3.37
C HIS A 323 17.18 -13.07 -4.89
N GLY A 324 18.27 -12.78 -5.60
CA GLY A 324 18.32 -12.80 -7.05
C GLY A 324 17.66 -11.60 -7.75
N VAL A 325 17.36 -10.53 -7.02
CA VAL A 325 16.81 -9.28 -7.56
C VAL A 325 17.80 -8.15 -7.35
N VAL A 326 18.21 -7.49 -8.43
CA VAL A 326 19.17 -6.38 -8.40
C VAL A 326 18.48 -5.04 -8.61
N VAL A 327 19.08 -4.00 -8.02
CA VAL A 327 18.66 -2.62 -8.18
C VAL A 327 19.50 -1.96 -9.27
N LEU A 328 18.84 -1.51 -10.33
CA LEU A 328 19.44 -0.60 -11.31
C LEU A 328 19.08 0.84 -10.96
N LYS A 329 20.05 1.74 -11.03
CA LYS A 329 19.82 3.17 -10.81
C LYS A 329 19.61 3.86 -12.15
N GLU A 330 18.39 4.39 -12.34
CA GLU A 330 17.98 5.09 -13.55
C GLU A 330 17.79 6.58 -13.28
N PRO A 331 17.91 7.46 -14.30
CA PRO A 331 17.61 8.88 -14.12
C PRO A 331 16.18 9.08 -13.59
N ALA A 332 16.06 9.87 -12.53
CA ALA A 332 14.76 10.24 -11.97
C ALA A 332 14.02 11.20 -12.90
N GLN A 333 12.69 11.19 -12.83
CA GLN A 333 11.85 12.17 -13.51
C GLN A 333 12.12 13.58 -13.00
N LEU A 334 11.81 14.59 -13.81
CA LEU A 334 12.14 15.98 -13.51
C LEU A 334 11.56 16.47 -12.17
N ALA A 335 10.31 16.15 -11.87
CA ALA A 335 9.70 16.47 -10.57
C ALA A 335 10.50 15.92 -9.38
N GLN A 336 10.95 14.68 -9.49
CA GLN A 336 11.78 14.02 -8.46
C GLN A 336 13.16 14.66 -8.34
N ARG A 337 13.78 15.01 -9.49
CA ARG A 337 15.08 15.70 -9.53
C ARG A 337 15.02 17.08 -8.86
N LEU A 338 13.91 17.79 -9.04
CA LEU A 338 13.68 19.10 -8.45
C LEU A 338 13.27 19.02 -6.97
N GLY A 339 12.81 17.85 -6.50
CA GLY A 339 12.23 17.70 -5.18
C GLY A 339 10.86 18.39 -5.06
N ILE A 340 9.97 18.16 -6.01
CA ILE A 340 8.60 18.72 -6.00
C ILE A 340 7.55 17.67 -6.33
N ARG A 341 6.33 17.93 -5.91
CA ARG A 341 5.11 17.28 -6.42
C ARG A 341 4.23 18.33 -7.03
N VAL A 342 3.72 18.08 -8.23
CA VAL A 342 2.94 19.01 -9.02
C VAL A 342 1.60 18.43 -9.42
N THR A 343 0.65 19.32 -9.72
CA THR A 343 -0.55 19.01 -10.48
C THR A 343 -0.54 19.85 -11.76
N GLU A 344 -0.82 19.20 -12.87
CA GLU A 344 -0.81 19.82 -14.19
C GLU A 344 -2.21 19.71 -14.80
N THR A 345 -2.92 20.82 -14.79
CA THR A 345 -4.22 20.96 -15.45
C THR A 345 -4.13 22.03 -16.54
N SER A 346 -4.37 23.30 -16.20
CA SER A 346 -4.17 24.45 -17.06
C SER A 346 -2.81 25.15 -16.84
N ALA A 347 -2.12 24.80 -15.76
CA ALA A 347 -0.82 25.34 -15.35
C ALA A 347 -0.08 24.31 -14.48
N VAL A 348 1.21 24.55 -14.23
CA VAL A 348 2.03 23.75 -13.32
C VAL A 348 1.86 24.30 -11.90
N GLN A 349 1.06 23.60 -11.08
CA GLN A 349 0.82 23.96 -9.67
C GLN A 349 1.72 23.14 -8.76
N ILE A 350 2.52 23.83 -7.92
CA ILE A 350 3.36 23.18 -6.92
C ILE A 350 2.48 22.75 -5.75
N LYS A 351 2.41 21.44 -5.49
CA LYS A 351 1.66 20.87 -4.37
C LYS A 351 2.52 20.69 -3.14
N GLN A 352 3.73 20.21 -3.33
CA GLN A 352 4.68 19.99 -2.25
C GLN A 352 6.09 20.33 -2.73
N VAL A 353 6.90 20.87 -1.82
CA VAL A 353 8.32 21.05 -2.01
C VAL A 353 9.06 20.19 -0.98
N LEU A 354 9.93 19.33 -1.46
CA LEU A 354 10.62 18.37 -0.62
C LEU A 354 11.91 18.96 -0.08
N ARG A 355 12.16 18.76 1.21
CA ARG A 355 13.34 19.24 1.94
C ARG A 355 14.64 18.76 1.29
N GLY A 356 15.60 19.66 1.16
CA GLY A 356 16.89 19.44 0.51
C GLY A 356 16.84 19.41 -1.02
N GLY A 357 15.65 19.55 -1.62
CA GLY A 357 15.48 19.57 -3.07
C GLY A 357 15.92 20.88 -3.72
N ALA A 358 16.22 20.84 -5.03
CA ALA A 358 16.65 22.02 -5.79
C ALA A 358 15.60 23.15 -5.78
N ALA A 359 14.32 22.80 -5.78
CA ALA A 359 13.22 23.76 -5.72
C ALA A 359 13.16 24.47 -4.36
N GLU A 360 13.36 23.75 -3.25
CA GLU A 360 13.43 24.36 -1.91
C GLU A 360 14.60 25.35 -1.84
N LEU A 361 15.78 24.95 -2.30
CA LEU A 361 16.98 25.78 -2.29
C LEU A 361 16.83 27.05 -3.16
N ALA A 362 16.02 27.00 -4.20
CA ALA A 362 15.68 28.12 -5.04
C ALA A 362 14.60 29.04 -4.43
N GLY A 363 13.92 28.62 -3.34
CA GLY A 363 12.84 29.36 -2.71
C GLY A 363 11.46 29.18 -3.36
N ILE A 364 11.26 28.14 -4.18
CA ILE A 364 9.94 27.69 -4.64
C ILE A 364 9.17 27.15 -3.43
N ALA A 365 7.89 27.45 -3.36
CA ALA A 365 7.02 27.06 -2.27
C ALA A 365 5.79 26.28 -2.75
N ALA A 366 5.15 25.55 -1.84
CA ALA A 366 3.84 24.96 -2.09
C ALA A 366 2.82 26.07 -2.43
N ASN A 367 1.89 25.75 -3.29
CA ASN A 367 0.88 26.65 -3.86
C ASN A 367 1.42 27.70 -4.86
N ASP A 368 2.71 27.70 -5.19
CA ASP A 368 3.20 28.48 -6.33
C ASP A 368 2.62 27.92 -7.64
N GLU A 369 2.24 28.80 -8.56
CA GLU A 369 2.06 28.47 -9.97
C GLU A 369 3.38 28.71 -10.70
N TRP A 370 3.96 27.69 -11.31
CA TRP A 370 5.17 27.84 -12.10
C TRP A 370 4.83 28.29 -13.50
N VAL A 371 4.86 29.60 -13.71
CA VAL A 371 4.36 30.29 -14.93
C VAL A 371 5.30 30.13 -16.11
N GLY A 372 6.63 30.17 -15.86
CA GLY A 372 7.61 30.16 -16.95
C GLY A 372 9.04 29.96 -16.46
N VAL A 373 9.95 30.01 -17.42
CA VAL A 373 11.40 29.90 -17.20
C VAL A 373 12.14 30.88 -18.06
N GLU A 374 13.18 31.51 -17.53
CA GLU A 374 14.13 32.31 -18.29
C GLU A 374 15.45 31.52 -18.40
N VAL A 375 15.92 31.38 -19.66
CA VAL A 375 17.14 30.65 -20.00
C VAL A 375 17.95 31.48 -20.99
N ALA A 376 19.19 31.75 -20.66
CA ALA A 376 20.11 32.53 -21.51
C ALA A 376 19.48 33.89 -22.03
N GLY A 377 18.71 34.53 -21.16
CA GLY A 377 18.05 35.80 -21.47
C GLY A 377 16.71 35.70 -22.22
N ASN A 378 16.23 34.51 -22.54
CA ASN A 378 14.95 34.29 -23.19
C ASN A 378 13.94 33.71 -22.17
N GLY A 379 12.73 34.33 -22.15
CA GLY A 379 11.63 33.87 -21.31
C GLY A 379 10.66 32.94 -22.05
N TRP A 380 10.31 31.82 -21.44
CA TRP A 380 9.40 30.81 -21.97
C TRP A 380 8.27 30.51 -20.97
N ARG A 381 7.04 30.43 -21.45
CA ARG A 381 5.91 30.01 -20.62
C ARG A 381 5.92 28.49 -20.49
N LEU A 382 5.67 27.97 -19.26
CA LEU A 382 5.46 26.57 -19.02
C LEU A 382 3.95 26.24 -19.00
N THR A 383 3.58 25.14 -19.63
CA THR A 383 2.25 24.54 -19.54
C THR A 383 2.31 23.20 -18.85
N LYS A 384 3.47 22.54 -18.96
CA LYS A 384 3.82 21.28 -18.27
C LYS A 384 5.21 21.42 -17.69
N LEU A 385 5.49 20.66 -16.65
CA LEU A 385 6.81 20.67 -16.02
C LEU A 385 7.90 20.18 -16.99
N ASP A 386 7.59 19.20 -17.83
CA ASP A 386 8.53 18.65 -18.82
C ASP A 386 8.96 19.65 -19.90
N ASP A 387 8.18 20.71 -20.13
CA ASP A 387 8.57 21.83 -21.03
C ASP A 387 9.88 22.47 -20.57
N LEU A 388 10.18 22.41 -19.26
CA LEU A 388 11.43 22.91 -18.71
C LEU A 388 12.64 22.21 -19.33
N THR A 389 12.57 20.90 -19.58
CA THR A 389 13.65 20.16 -20.24
C THR A 389 13.87 20.62 -21.67
N LEU A 390 12.77 20.94 -22.38
CA LEU A 390 12.84 21.46 -23.74
C LEU A 390 13.53 22.81 -23.79
N TYR A 391 13.17 23.74 -22.90
CA TYR A 391 13.69 25.13 -22.93
C TYR A 391 15.06 25.27 -22.27
N ALA A 392 15.33 24.49 -21.22
CA ALA A 392 16.62 24.54 -20.53
C ALA A 392 17.77 23.95 -21.37
N GLY A 393 17.48 22.91 -22.20
CA GLY A 393 18.52 22.19 -22.93
C GLY A 393 19.64 21.74 -21.97
N ASP A 394 20.88 22.13 -22.28
CA ASP A 394 22.07 21.81 -21.45
C ASP A 394 22.32 22.82 -20.31
N HIS A 395 21.50 23.89 -20.23
CA HIS A 395 21.68 24.89 -19.19
C HIS A 395 21.23 24.35 -17.84
N ARG A 396 22.13 24.38 -16.87
CA ARG A 396 21.83 23.97 -15.49
C ARG A 396 21.37 25.13 -14.61
N LYS A 397 21.75 26.35 -14.94
CA LYS A 397 21.31 27.55 -14.23
C LYS A 397 20.21 28.22 -15.03
N ILE A 398 19.06 28.38 -14.42
CA ILE A 398 17.87 28.98 -15.04
C ILE A 398 17.19 29.87 -14.00
N THR A 399 16.30 30.75 -14.45
CA THR A 399 15.45 31.54 -13.56
C THR A 399 14.03 30.98 -13.66
N ALA A 400 13.50 30.47 -12.57
CA ALA A 400 12.10 30.07 -12.47
C ALA A 400 11.23 31.34 -12.26
N VAL A 401 10.20 31.48 -13.06
CA VAL A 401 9.18 32.54 -12.90
C VAL A 401 7.94 31.90 -12.28
N VAL A 402 7.67 32.23 -11.03
CA VAL A 402 6.52 31.68 -10.30
C VAL A 402 5.55 32.79 -9.90
N ALA A 403 4.26 32.48 -9.84
CA ALA A 403 3.25 33.36 -9.26
C ALA A 403 2.91 32.82 -7.85
N ARG A 404 3.18 33.64 -6.84
CA ARG A 404 2.86 33.42 -5.43
C ARG A 404 1.97 34.56 -4.96
N ASP A 405 0.78 34.27 -4.50
CA ASP A 405 -0.20 35.26 -4.06
C ASP A 405 -0.36 36.39 -5.09
N ARG A 406 -0.52 36.04 -6.38
CA ARG A 406 -0.65 36.94 -7.53
C ARG A 406 0.58 37.83 -7.83
N ARG A 407 1.69 37.57 -7.13
CA ARG A 407 2.96 38.30 -7.39
C ARG A 407 3.88 37.41 -8.22
N LEU A 408 4.46 37.95 -9.27
CA LEU A 408 5.48 37.26 -10.05
C LEU A 408 6.84 37.40 -9.36
N LEU A 409 7.45 36.25 -9.07
CA LEU A 409 8.78 36.13 -8.49
C LEU A 409 9.71 35.49 -9.51
N ARG A 410 10.97 35.95 -9.53
CA ARG A 410 12.06 35.35 -10.28
C ARG A 410 13.01 34.71 -9.30
N LEU A 411 13.19 33.41 -9.44
CA LEU A 411 13.95 32.57 -8.49
C LEU A 411 15.07 31.88 -9.26
N ASP A 412 16.30 32.08 -8.82
CA ASP A 412 17.45 31.40 -9.42
C ASP A 412 17.43 29.91 -9.04
N LEU A 413 17.34 29.05 -10.04
CA LEU A 413 17.24 27.60 -9.87
C LEU A 413 18.42 26.92 -10.54
N THR A 414 19.09 26.06 -9.81
CA THR A 414 20.12 25.17 -10.36
C THR A 414 19.57 23.76 -10.52
N LEU A 415 19.45 23.30 -11.77
CA LEU A 415 19.01 21.94 -12.07
C LEU A 415 20.05 20.91 -11.59
N PRO A 416 19.65 19.90 -10.80
CA PRO A 416 20.58 18.87 -10.33
C PRO A 416 21.20 18.08 -11.47
N ALA A 417 22.48 17.70 -11.34
CA ALA A 417 23.20 16.95 -12.38
C ALA A 417 22.62 15.55 -12.58
N ALA A 418 22.45 14.84 -11.50
CA ALA A 418 21.91 13.47 -11.49
C ALA A 418 21.17 13.23 -10.17
N VAL A 419 19.91 12.85 -10.29
CA VAL A 419 19.15 12.19 -9.23
C VAL A 419 18.66 10.87 -9.83
N THR A 420 18.81 9.80 -9.10
CA THR A 420 18.42 8.47 -9.60
C THR A 420 17.23 7.93 -8.85
N THR A 421 16.46 7.13 -9.53
CA THR A 421 15.41 6.28 -9.00
C THR A 421 15.79 4.83 -9.15
N TRP A 422 15.20 3.94 -8.39
CA TRP A 422 15.48 2.51 -8.46
C TRP A 422 14.60 1.84 -9.51
N ARG A 423 15.16 0.83 -10.18
CA ARG A 423 14.46 -0.15 -11.00
C ARG A 423 14.90 -1.55 -10.62
N LEU A 424 13.93 -2.39 -10.21
CA LEU A 424 14.19 -3.78 -9.84
C LEU A 424 14.23 -4.68 -11.08
N VAL A 425 15.22 -5.59 -11.12
CA VAL A 425 15.39 -6.55 -12.20
C VAL A 425 15.74 -7.92 -11.62
N VAL A 426 15.06 -8.97 -12.08
CA VAL A 426 15.44 -10.34 -11.73
C VAL A 426 16.75 -10.68 -12.40
N ARG A 427 17.78 -10.98 -11.59
CA ARG A 427 19.09 -11.46 -12.03
C ARG A 427 19.15 -12.99 -12.00
N ASP A 428 18.60 -13.59 -10.95
CA ASP A 428 18.55 -15.04 -10.77
C ASP A 428 17.09 -15.47 -10.52
N PRO A 429 16.41 -16.01 -11.55
CA PRO A 429 15.03 -16.45 -11.41
C PRO A 429 14.84 -17.58 -10.40
N ALA A 430 15.82 -18.48 -10.23
CA ALA A 430 15.69 -19.58 -9.29
C ALA A 430 15.70 -19.10 -7.84
N LEU A 431 16.59 -18.16 -7.49
CA LEU A 431 16.61 -17.52 -6.18
C LEU A 431 15.35 -16.67 -5.95
N ALA A 432 14.91 -15.90 -6.96
CA ALA A 432 13.71 -15.07 -6.85
C ALA A 432 12.46 -15.92 -6.60
N GLN A 433 12.35 -17.11 -7.19
CA GLN A 433 11.21 -18.00 -7.00
C GLN A 433 11.13 -18.57 -5.56
N LEU A 434 12.24 -18.69 -4.84
CA LEU A 434 12.20 -19.11 -3.42
C LEU A 434 11.44 -18.12 -2.53
N TRP A 435 11.44 -16.87 -2.92
CA TRP A 435 10.71 -15.80 -2.23
C TRP A 435 9.33 -15.53 -2.88
N LEU A 436 9.30 -15.31 -4.19
CA LEU A 436 8.09 -14.96 -4.93
C LEU A 436 7.13 -16.15 -5.05
N GLY A 437 7.63 -17.38 -5.03
CA GLY A 437 6.85 -18.59 -5.17
C GLY A 437 5.77 -18.76 -4.09
N ALA A 438 4.74 -19.54 -4.40
CA ALA A 438 3.79 -19.98 -3.39
C ALA A 438 4.52 -20.87 -2.38
N ALA A 439 4.27 -20.67 -1.08
CA ALA A 439 4.59 -21.67 -0.09
C ALA A 439 3.82 -22.96 -0.46
N HIS A 440 4.54 -24.04 -0.70
CA HIS A 440 3.99 -25.34 -1.08
C HIS A 440 3.26 -26.00 0.09
#